data_77249de758f1ee6ff61cbaaddef2307c
#
_entry.id   77249de758f1ee6ff61cbaaddef2307c
#
_cell.length_a   1.000
_cell.length_b   1.000
_cell.length_c   1.000
_cell.angle_alpha   90.00
_cell.angle_beta   90.00
_cell.angle_gamma   90.00
#
_symmetry.space_group_name_H-M   'P 1'
#
loop_
_entity.id
_entity.type
_entity.pdbx_description
1 polymer ?
#
loop_
_entity_poly.entity_id
_entity_poly.type
_entity_poly.pdbx_seq_one_letter_code
_entity_poly.pdbx_strand_id
1 'polypeptide(L)'
;MTENNCMARIGVFGRGISVRAGALGALAALLALPGCISLGGKVPDQLLTLTPAATATTGSSTSGNFNDAIAVLDPGTPRELDVQRIPVQVNDTQIAYLKDATWVEKPARLFRELLSETIRARGSRLVIGGADEQYAAATKLTGQLLAMGYDARTQSVVVRYEAVLARPGGNVRTRRFESAVPGVAPRA
;
A
#
# COMPACT_ATOMS: atom_id res chain seq x y z
N MET A 1 62.48 4.08 48.81
CA MET A 1 63.93 3.86 48.51
C MET A 1 64.08 4.04 47.03
N THR A 2 64.69 5.15 46.79
CA THR A 2 65.69 5.49 45.76
C THR A 2 65.15 5.46 44.29
N GLU A 3 64.86 6.66 43.74
CA GLU A 3 65.75 7.67 43.15
C GLU A 3 66.61 7.05 42.01
N ASN A 4 66.53 7.55 40.79
CA ASN A 4 67.18 8.71 40.17
C ASN A 4 66.92 8.63 38.67
N ASN A 5 66.40 9.64 38.02
CA ASN A 5 67.05 10.87 37.54
C ASN A 5 68.07 10.60 36.45
N CYS A 6 67.90 11.02 35.21
CA CYS A 6 68.81 11.97 34.52
C CYS A 6 68.40 12.19 33.05
N MET A 7 67.98 13.41 32.79
CA MET A 7 68.50 14.40 31.84
C MET A 7 68.68 14.02 30.35
N ALA A 8 67.91 14.67 29.57
CA ALA A 8 68.23 15.63 28.49
C ALA A 8 69.16 15.22 27.38
N ARG A 9 68.68 15.31 26.17
CA ARG A 9 69.34 16.08 25.11
C ARG A 9 68.37 16.58 24.06
N ILE A 10 68.37 17.86 23.89
CA ILE A 10 67.78 18.65 22.84
C ILE A 10 68.49 18.35 21.52
N GLY A 11 67.76 18.10 20.49
CA GLY A 11 68.25 18.05 19.11
C GLY A 11 67.20 18.68 18.18
N VAL A 12 67.26 19.96 18.01
CA VAL A 12 66.60 20.71 16.95
C VAL A 12 67.33 20.46 15.65
N PHE A 13 66.67 20.02 14.62
CA PHE A 13 66.76 20.52 13.23
C PHE A 13 65.99 19.64 12.26
N GLY A 14 65.17 20.27 11.41
CA GLY A 14 64.66 19.64 10.21
C GLY A 14 63.22 20.00 9.85
N ARG A 15 63.01 21.26 9.48
CA ARG A 15 61.78 21.66 8.74
C ARG A 15 61.78 20.90 7.42
N GLY A 16 60.83 20.04 7.23
CA GLY A 16 60.53 19.39 5.96
C GLY A 16 59.02 19.39 5.73
N ILE A 17 58.56 20.35 4.98
CA ILE A 17 57.18 20.52 4.48
C ILE A 17 56.83 19.34 3.59
N SER A 18 55.93 18.47 4.03
CA SER A 18 55.33 17.43 3.18
C SER A 18 53.85 17.12 3.52
N VAL A 19 53.09 18.10 3.97
CA VAL A 19 51.68 17.91 4.39
C VAL A 19 50.67 18.21 3.27
N ARG A 20 51.11 18.45 2.03
CA ARG A 20 50.18 18.84 0.95
C ARG A 20 49.84 17.75 -0.09
N ALA A 21 50.56 16.65 -0.12
CA ALA A 21 50.30 15.57 -1.09
C ALA A 21 49.28 14.53 -0.59
N GLY A 22 49.11 14.35 0.73
CA GLY A 22 48.19 13.37 1.30
C GLY A 22 46.71 13.79 1.28
N ALA A 23 46.41 15.09 1.37
CA ALA A 23 45.04 15.59 1.42
C ALA A 23 44.33 15.53 0.08
N LEU A 24 45.05 15.71 -1.03
CA LEU A 24 44.49 15.61 -2.39
C LEU A 24 44.22 14.16 -2.79
N GLY A 25 45.02 13.20 -2.32
CA GLY A 25 44.81 11.77 -2.57
C GLY A 25 43.60 11.20 -1.84
N ALA A 26 43.32 11.66 -0.60
CA ALA A 26 42.16 11.23 0.17
C ALA A 26 40.80 11.77 -0.40
N LEU A 27 40.85 12.99 -0.95
CA LEU A 27 39.65 13.56 -1.56
C LEU A 27 39.32 12.92 -2.92
N ALA A 28 40.32 12.51 -3.69
CA ALA A 28 40.11 11.80 -4.95
C ALA A 28 39.63 10.35 -4.74
N ALA A 29 39.98 9.70 -3.64
CA ALA A 29 39.53 8.35 -3.30
C ALA A 29 38.04 8.32 -2.86
N LEU A 30 37.53 9.40 -2.29
CA LEU A 30 36.11 9.50 -1.94
C LEU A 30 35.16 9.67 -3.16
N LEU A 31 35.68 10.15 -4.28
CA LEU A 31 34.93 10.34 -5.52
C LEU A 31 34.86 9.09 -6.42
N ALA A 32 35.67 8.04 -6.08
CA ALA A 32 35.73 6.82 -6.85
C ALA A 32 34.88 5.67 -6.31
N LEU A 33 34.02 5.91 -5.31
CA LEU A 33 33.00 4.94 -4.90
C LEU A 33 31.86 4.99 -5.95
N PRO A 34 31.78 4.01 -6.86
CA PRO A 34 30.56 3.86 -7.68
C PRO A 34 29.46 3.45 -6.71
N GLY A 35 28.75 4.44 -6.20
CA GLY A 35 27.54 4.23 -5.45
C GLY A 35 26.51 3.60 -6.35
N CYS A 36 26.48 2.27 -6.46
CA CYS A 36 25.31 1.54 -6.89
C CYS A 36 24.23 1.70 -5.82
N ILE A 37 23.69 2.90 -5.68
CA ILE A 37 22.41 3.10 -4.98
C ILE A 37 21.34 2.58 -5.93
N SER A 38 21.11 1.28 -5.90
CA SER A 38 19.90 0.67 -6.47
C SER A 38 18.72 1.01 -5.54
N LEU A 39 18.30 2.26 -5.57
CA LEU A 39 17.09 2.73 -4.92
C LEU A 39 15.90 2.32 -5.80
N GLY A 40 15.36 1.15 -5.56
CA GLY A 40 14.11 0.73 -6.17
C GLY A 40 14.12 -0.75 -6.54
N GLY A 41 13.22 -1.53 -5.97
CA GLY A 41 12.85 -2.82 -6.53
C GLY A 41 12.41 -2.62 -7.98
N LYS A 42 12.64 -3.62 -8.82
CA LYS A 42 12.19 -3.61 -10.22
C LYS A 42 10.69 -3.25 -10.24
N VAL A 43 10.34 -2.16 -10.89
CA VAL A 43 8.94 -1.79 -11.07
C VAL A 43 8.30 -2.86 -11.96
N PRO A 44 7.18 -3.47 -11.55
CA PRO A 44 6.48 -4.42 -12.42
C PRO A 44 6.10 -3.78 -13.74
N ASP A 45 6.26 -4.51 -14.84
CA ASP A 45 5.90 -4.04 -16.18
C ASP A 45 4.38 -3.83 -16.33
N GLN A 46 3.58 -4.47 -15.47
CA GLN A 46 2.12 -4.40 -15.47
C GLN A 46 1.59 -4.24 -14.05
N LEU A 47 0.59 -3.38 -13.91
CA LEU A 47 -0.15 -3.19 -12.68
C LEU A 47 -1.56 -3.75 -12.84
N LEU A 48 -2.06 -4.39 -11.78
CA LEU A 48 -3.41 -4.92 -11.74
C LEU A 48 -4.39 -3.88 -11.20
N THR A 49 -5.59 -3.90 -11.75
CA THR A 49 -6.73 -3.11 -11.28
C THR A 49 -7.98 -3.96 -11.16
N LEU A 50 -9.03 -3.42 -10.57
CA LEU A 50 -10.34 -4.06 -10.52
C LEU A 50 -11.25 -3.43 -11.58
N THR A 51 -11.91 -4.29 -12.36
CA THR A 51 -12.89 -3.85 -13.35
C THR A 51 -14.27 -4.31 -12.91
N PRO A 52 -15.25 -3.40 -12.75
CA PRO A 52 -16.62 -3.77 -12.43
C PRO A 52 -17.27 -4.52 -13.61
N ALA A 53 -18.10 -5.51 -13.29
CA ALA A 53 -18.85 -6.27 -14.29
C ALA A 53 -19.94 -5.42 -15.01
N ALA A 54 -20.37 -4.33 -14.37
CA ALA A 54 -21.27 -3.36 -14.94
C ALA A 54 -20.83 -1.95 -14.54
N THR A 55 -20.87 -1.02 -15.48
CA THR A 55 -20.57 0.40 -15.31
C THR A 55 -21.79 1.26 -15.61
N ALA A 56 -21.86 2.42 -15.00
CA ALA A 56 -22.87 3.40 -15.35
C ALA A 56 -22.70 3.83 -16.82
N THR A 57 -23.81 3.99 -17.53
CA THR A 57 -23.77 4.39 -18.96
C THR A 57 -23.16 5.77 -19.11
N THR A 58 -22.23 5.93 -20.03
CA THR A 58 -21.64 7.23 -20.35
C THR A 58 -22.72 8.23 -20.73
N GLY A 59 -22.72 9.40 -20.11
CA GLY A 59 -23.73 10.44 -20.30
C GLY A 59 -25.00 10.26 -19.46
N SER A 60 -25.15 9.16 -18.70
CA SER A 60 -26.23 9.06 -17.71
C SER A 60 -26.01 10.05 -16.57
N SER A 61 -27.10 10.64 -16.09
CA SER A 61 -27.10 11.50 -14.92
C SER A 61 -28.00 10.90 -13.85
N THR A 62 -27.57 10.95 -12.61
CA THR A 62 -28.38 10.63 -11.44
C THR A 62 -28.45 11.88 -10.59
N SER A 63 -29.65 12.36 -10.32
CA SER A 63 -29.89 13.49 -9.42
C SER A 63 -30.58 13.01 -8.14
N GLY A 64 -30.38 13.70 -7.05
CA GLY A 64 -30.98 13.38 -5.76
C GLY A 64 -30.53 14.38 -4.71
N ASN A 65 -30.97 14.16 -3.49
CA ASN A 65 -30.54 14.95 -2.32
C ASN A 65 -29.62 14.10 -1.42
N PHE A 66 -28.93 14.74 -0.50
CA PHE A 66 -28.02 14.06 0.41
C PHE A 66 -28.71 13.07 1.36
N ASN A 67 -30.02 13.23 1.62
CA ASN A 67 -30.76 12.30 2.47
C ASN A 67 -30.96 10.94 1.79
N ASP A 68 -31.04 10.93 0.45
CA ASP A 68 -31.21 9.71 -0.35
C ASP A 68 -29.89 9.15 -0.87
N ALA A 69 -28.84 9.93 -0.77
CA ALA A 69 -27.52 9.55 -1.24
C ALA A 69 -26.88 8.47 -0.35
N ILE A 70 -25.99 7.68 -0.97
CA ILE A 70 -25.12 6.74 -0.29
C ILE A 70 -23.65 7.16 -0.48
N ALA A 71 -22.93 7.31 0.62
CA ALA A 71 -21.49 7.44 0.60
C ALA A 71 -20.84 6.06 0.77
N VAL A 72 -19.94 5.72 -0.13
CA VAL A 72 -19.11 4.51 -0.02
C VAL A 72 -17.74 4.93 0.46
N LEU A 73 -17.36 4.47 1.65
CA LEU A 73 -16.11 4.82 2.29
C LEU A 73 -15.07 3.72 2.07
N ASP A 74 -13.79 4.09 2.22
CA ASP A 74 -12.72 3.11 2.21
C ASP A 74 -12.93 2.11 3.37
N PRO A 75 -12.93 0.80 3.10
CA PRO A 75 -13.00 -0.19 4.17
C PRO A 75 -11.70 -0.22 4.96
N GLY A 76 -11.80 -0.54 6.24
CA GLY A 76 -10.63 -0.92 7.01
C GLY A 76 -10.00 -2.19 6.45
N THR A 77 -8.69 -2.33 6.60
CA THR A 77 -7.93 -3.50 6.13
C THR A 77 -6.96 -3.98 7.18
N PRO A 78 -6.69 -5.28 7.28
CA PRO A 78 -5.54 -5.78 8.00
C PRO A 78 -4.23 -5.38 7.29
N ARG A 79 -3.10 -5.49 7.99
CA ARG A 79 -1.80 -4.98 7.50
C ARG A 79 -1.34 -5.61 6.18
N GLU A 80 -1.64 -6.88 5.96
CA GLU A 80 -1.30 -7.58 4.72
C GLU A 80 -2.03 -7.05 3.48
N LEU A 81 -3.16 -6.35 3.67
CA LEU A 81 -3.90 -5.67 2.62
C LEU A 81 -3.64 -4.16 2.56
N ASP A 82 -2.90 -3.59 3.50
CA ASP A 82 -2.54 -2.15 3.48
C ASP A 82 -1.29 -1.87 2.62
N VAL A 83 -1.06 -2.71 1.65
CA VAL A 83 0.04 -2.61 0.67
C VAL A 83 -0.49 -2.92 -0.73
N GLN A 84 0.24 -2.51 -1.76
CA GLN A 84 -0.14 -2.79 -3.16
C GLN A 84 0.20 -4.22 -3.61
N ARG A 85 0.82 -5.04 -2.76
CA ARG A 85 1.14 -6.43 -3.10
C ARG A 85 -0.06 -7.35 -2.87
N ILE A 86 -0.14 -8.41 -3.65
CA ILE A 86 -1.24 -9.38 -3.56
C ILE A 86 -0.86 -10.46 -2.55
N PRO A 87 -1.58 -10.59 -1.43
CA PRO A 87 -1.29 -11.61 -0.43
C PRO A 87 -1.67 -12.99 -0.92
N VAL A 88 -0.85 -13.97 -0.51
CA VAL A 88 -1.05 -15.40 -0.72
C VAL A 88 -1.13 -16.07 0.63
N GLN A 89 -2.28 -16.61 0.98
CA GLN A 89 -2.44 -17.46 2.17
C GLN A 89 -1.82 -18.82 1.86
N VAL A 90 -0.63 -19.07 2.42
CA VAL A 90 0.11 -20.34 2.18
C VAL A 90 -0.46 -21.46 3.05
N ASN A 91 -0.68 -21.17 4.33
CA ASN A 91 -1.33 -22.04 5.30
C ASN A 91 -2.02 -21.19 6.39
N ASP A 92 -2.49 -21.78 7.47
CA ASP A 92 -3.26 -21.07 8.50
C ASP A 92 -2.50 -19.96 9.22
N THR A 93 -1.17 -19.97 9.20
CA THR A 93 -0.32 -19.04 9.94
C THR A 93 0.66 -18.24 9.07
N GLN A 94 0.77 -18.57 7.78
CA GLN A 94 1.76 -18.00 6.89
C GLN A 94 1.13 -17.28 5.70
N ILE A 95 1.56 -16.06 5.49
CA ILE A 95 1.21 -15.24 4.34
C ILE A 95 2.49 -14.91 3.56
N ALA A 96 2.43 -15.10 2.26
CA ALA A 96 3.41 -14.63 1.29
C ALA A 96 2.77 -13.56 0.38
N TYR A 97 3.52 -13.07 -0.58
CA TYR A 97 2.99 -12.19 -1.63
C TYR A 97 3.36 -12.73 -2.99
N LEU A 98 2.49 -12.52 -3.97
CA LEU A 98 2.80 -12.83 -5.37
C LEU A 98 4.03 -12.04 -5.82
N LYS A 99 4.89 -12.70 -6.58
CA LYS A 99 6.00 -12.06 -7.27
C LYS A 99 5.46 -11.37 -8.54
N ASP A 100 6.11 -10.30 -8.93
CA ASP A 100 5.87 -9.61 -10.21
C ASP A 100 4.41 -9.19 -10.49
N ALA A 101 3.57 -9.19 -9.44
CA ALA A 101 2.19 -8.75 -9.50
C ALA A 101 1.91 -7.71 -8.40
N THR A 102 1.43 -6.55 -8.81
CA THR A 102 1.18 -5.42 -7.92
C THR A 102 -0.11 -4.72 -8.34
N TRP A 103 -0.90 -4.31 -7.36
CA TRP A 103 -2.06 -3.46 -7.58
C TRP A 103 -1.63 -2.05 -7.97
N VAL A 104 -2.38 -1.37 -8.83
CA VAL A 104 -2.16 0.05 -9.18
C VAL A 104 -2.37 0.96 -7.98
N GLU A 105 -3.22 0.57 -7.04
CA GLU A 105 -3.56 1.31 -5.83
C GLU A 105 -3.78 0.30 -4.68
N LYS A 106 -3.86 0.76 -3.42
CA LYS A 106 -4.16 -0.11 -2.29
C LYS A 106 -5.53 -0.81 -2.44
N PRO A 107 -5.64 -2.09 -2.05
CA PRO A 107 -6.86 -2.87 -2.13
C PRO A 107 -8.12 -2.18 -1.60
N ALA A 108 -8.03 -1.47 -0.48
CA ALA A 108 -9.16 -0.75 0.10
C ALA A 108 -9.78 0.25 -0.88
N ARG A 109 -8.93 1.05 -1.52
CA ARG A 109 -9.38 2.08 -2.48
C ARG A 109 -9.94 1.46 -3.75
N LEU A 110 -9.26 0.46 -4.33
CA LEU A 110 -9.77 -0.27 -5.49
C LEU A 110 -11.12 -0.91 -5.21
N PHE A 111 -11.27 -1.51 -4.04
CA PHE A 111 -12.52 -2.15 -3.63
C PHE A 111 -13.65 -1.13 -3.43
N ARG A 112 -13.38 0.02 -2.80
CA ARG A 112 -14.35 1.12 -2.68
C ARG A 112 -14.81 1.62 -4.06
N GLU A 113 -13.88 1.84 -4.98
CA GLU A 113 -14.19 2.29 -6.34
C GLU A 113 -15.06 1.27 -7.09
N LEU A 114 -14.71 -0.03 -6.98
CA LEU A 114 -15.51 -1.12 -7.54
C LEU A 114 -16.93 -1.15 -6.97
N LEU A 115 -17.08 -1.02 -5.64
CA LEU A 115 -18.39 -0.96 -4.99
C LEU A 115 -19.20 0.26 -5.44
N SER A 116 -18.57 1.43 -5.46
CA SER A 116 -19.20 2.68 -5.86
C SER A 116 -19.74 2.60 -7.27
N GLU A 117 -18.93 2.09 -8.21
CA GLU A 117 -19.33 1.94 -9.60
C GLU A 117 -20.41 0.87 -9.79
N THR A 118 -20.29 -0.25 -9.08
CA THR A 118 -21.33 -1.30 -9.10
C THR A 118 -22.69 -0.80 -8.60
N ILE A 119 -22.69 0.05 -7.57
CA ILE A 119 -23.92 0.64 -7.04
C ILE A 119 -24.50 1.66 -8.02
N ARG A 120 -23.66 2.50 -8.64
CA ARG A 120 -24.07 3.45 -9.69
C ARG A 120 -24.69 2.73 -10.89
N ALA A 121 -24.05 1.68 -11.38
CA ALA A 121 -24.50 0.91 -12.52
C ALA A 121 -25.90 0.28 -12.30
N ARG A 122 -26.25 -0.02 -11.05
CA ARG A 122 -27.58 -0.52 -10.69
C ARG A 122 -28.66 0.55 -10.57
N GLY A 123 -28.30 1.81 -10.68
CA GLY A 123 -29.15 2.94 -11.06
C GLY A 123 -30.17 3.47 -10.07
N SER A 124 -30.20 3.02 -8.82
CA SER A 124 -31.31 3.40 -7.92
C SER A 124 -30.96 4.51 -6.91
N ARG A 125 -29.69 4.93 -6.82
CA ARG A 125 -29.27 5.90 -5.79
C ARG A 125 -28.12 6.78 -6.26
N LEU A 126 -28.13 8.02 -5.76
CA LEU A 126 -26.99 8.92 -5.87
C LEU A 126 -25.83 8.36 -5.03
N VAL A 127 -24.73 8.03 -5.67
CA VAL A 127 -23.50 7.57 -5.01
C VAL A 127 -22.52 8.73 -4.94
N ILE A 128 -22.18 9.14 -3.74
CA ILE A 128 -21.24 10.22 -3.47
C ILE A 128 -19.86 9.61 -3.19
N GLY A 129 -18.84 10.16 -3.82
CA GLY A 129 -17.46 9.73 -3.66
C GLY A 129 -16.53 10.92 -3.70
N GLY A 130 -16.22 11.49 -2.59
CA GLY A 130 -15.27 12.58 -2.40
C GLY A 130 -14.98 12.70 -0.92
N ALA A 131 -13.85 13.33 -0.54
CA ALA A 131 -13.45 13.38 0.86
C ALA A 131 -14.44 14.18 1.71
N ASP A 132 -14.95 15.30 1.21
CA ASP A 132 -15.82 16.20 1.98
C ASP A 132 -17.30 15.86 1.80
N GLU A 133 -17.70 15.45 0.62
CA GLU A 133 -19.10 15.17 0.28
C GLU A 133 -19.62 13.89 0.94
N GLN A 134 -18.75 12.91 1.22
CA GLN A 134 -19.13 11.67 1.89
C GLN A 134 -19.70 11.89 3.31
N TYR A 135 -19.36 13.02 3.95
CA TYR A 135 -19.92 13.34 5.27
C TYR A 135 -21.37 13.84 5.19
N ALA A 136 -21.78 14.39 4.06
CA ALA A 136 -23.12 14.90 3.86
C ALA A 136 -24.18 13.81 3.58
N ALA A 137 -23.76 12.65 3.06
CA ALA A 137 -24.70 11.57 2.77
C ALA A 137 -25.27 10.97 4.05
N ALA A 138 -26.59 10.84 4.07
CA ALA A 138 -27.30 10.26 5.21
C ALA A 138 -27.10 8.75 5.36
N THR A 139 -26.88 8.03 4.25
CA THR A 139 -26.55 6.60 4.26
C THR A 139 -25.06 6.42 4.00
N LYS A 140 -24.37 5.65 4.85
CA LYS A 140 -22.94 5.34 4.72
C LYS A 140 -22.72 3.83 4.62
N LEU A 141 -21.98 3.42 3.60
CA LEU A 141 -21.47 2.07 3.45
C LEU A 141 -19.98 2.07 3.77
N THR A 142 -19.62 1.35 4.80
CA THR A 142 -18.23 1.11 5.24
C THR A 142 -18.05 -0.35 5.61
N GLY A 143 -16.97 -0.71 6.27
CA GLY A 143 -16.75 -2.07 6.78
C GLY A 143 -15.29 -2.45 6.82
N GLN A 144 -15.03 -3.76 6.74
CA GLN A 144 -13.69 -4.35 6.78
C GLN A 144 -13.48 -5.25 5.56
N LEU A 145 -12.45 -4.98 4.78
CA LEU A 145 -11.97 -5.90 3.74
C LEU A 145 -11.04 -6.92 4.40
N LEU A 146 -11.58 -8.11 4.69
CA LEU A 146 -10.92 -9.14 5.49
C LEU A 146 -9.96 -10.01 4.67
N ALA A 147 -10.20 -10.18 3.39
CA ALA A 147 -9.35 -10.90 2.45
C ALA A 147 -9.55 -10.35 1.04
N MET A 148 -8.47 -10.26 0.29
CA MET A 148 -8.44 -9.98 -1.15
C MET A 148 -7.10 -10.47 -1.69
N GLY A 149 -7.06 -11.73 -2.13
CA GLY A 149 -5.84 -12.38 -2.55
C GLY A 149 -6.04 -13.83 -2.96
N TYR A 150 -4.98 -14.60 -2.93
CA TYR A 150 -4.96 -16.00 -3.30
C TYR A 150 -4.84 -16.91 -2.08
N ASP A 151 -5.67 -17.94 -1.98
CA ASP A 151 -5.56 -19.01 -0.99
C ASP A 151 -4.96 -20.26 -1.65
N ALA A 152 -3.70 -20.57 -1.31
CA ALA A 152 -2.97 -21.68 -1.88
C ALA A 152 -3.52 -23.05 -1.43
N ARG A 153 -4.20 -23.10 -0.29
CA ARG A 153 -4.79 -24.35 0.26
C ARG A 153 -5.99 -24.79 -0.57
N THR A 154 -6.78 -23.84 -1.02
CA THR A 154 -7.99 -24.09 -1.82
C THR A 154 -7.79 -23.79 -3.30
N GLN A 155 -6.60 -23.32 -3.68
CA GLN A 155 -6.26 -22.88 -5.04
C GLN A 155 -7.29 -21.92 -5.63
N SER A 156 -7.71 -20.95 -4.82
CA SER A 156 -8.77 -20.00 -5.19
C SER A 156 -8.36 -18.56 -4.95
N VAL A 157 -8.89 -17.66 -5.77
CA VAL A 157 -8.91 -16.22 -5.46
C VAL A 157 -10.08 -15.96 -4.54
N VAL A 158 -9.83 -15.32 -3.41
CA VAL A 158 -10.82 -15.07 -2.36
C VAL A 158 -10.92 -13.57 -2.11
N VAL A 159 -12.15 -13.06 -2.07
CA VAL A 159 -12.49 -11.74 -1.55
C VAL A 159 -13.49 -11.92 -0.42
N ARG A 160 -13.19 -11.38 0.76
CA ARG A 160 -14.07 -11.41 1.92
C ARG A 160 -14.23 -10.00 2.48
N TYR A 161 -15.48 -9.56 2.57
CA TYR A 161 -15.81 -8.22 3.02
C TYR A 161 -16.93 -8.24 4.05
N GLU A 162 -16.73 -7.57 5.16
CA GLU A 162 -17.76 -7.31 6.15
C GLU A 162 -18.28 -5.89 5.97
N ALA A 163 -19.48 -5.79 5.41
CA ALA A 163 -20.15 -4.51 5.16
C ALA A 163 -20.85 -4.01 6.40
N VAL A 164 -20.75 -2.71 6.63
CA VAL A 164 -21.53 -1.96 7.65
C VAL A 164 -22.30 -0.87 6.94
N LEU A 165 -23.62 -0.98 6.94
CA LEU A 165 -24.52 0.01 6.36
C LEU A 165 -25.17 0.79 7.49
N ALA A 166 -24.77 2.06 7.65
CA ALA A 166 -25.38 2.99 8.57
C ALA A 166 -26.41 3.86 7.84
N ARG A 167 -27.62 3.96 8.41
CA ARG A 167 -28.73 4.76 7.88
C ARG A 167 -29.18 5.83 8.88
N PRO A 168 -29.92 6.85 8.43
CA PRO A 168 -30.52 7.83 9.33
C PRO A 168 -31.33 7.18 10.45
N GLY A 169 -31.36 7.81 11.61
CA GLY A 169 -32.07 7.30 12.79
C GLY A 169 -31.31 6.24 13.57
N GLY A 170 -29.99 6.09 13.33
CA GLY A 170 -29.13 5.18 14.08
C GLY A 170 -29.23 3.70 13.68
N ASN A 171 -29.95 3.40 12.62
CA ASN A 171 -30.07 2.02 12.13
C ASN A 171 -28.77 1.57 11.45
N VAL A 172 -28.14 0.54 12.01
CA VAL A 172 -26.92 -0.07 11.47
C VAL A 172 -27.17 -1.54 11.14
N ARG A 173 -26.73 -1.96 9.96
CA ARG A 173 -26.75 -3.37 9.53
C ARG A 173 -25.37 -3.80 9.15
N THR A 174 -24.96 -4.97 9.63
CA THR A 174 -23.72 -5.63 9.23
C THR A 174 -24.04 -6.90 8.44
N ARG A 175 -23.20 -7.19 7.44
CA ARG A 175 -23.28 -8.44 6.70
C ARG A 175 -21.91 -8.79 6.13
N ARG A 176 -21.52 -10.04 6.31
CA ARG A 176 -20.30 -10.60 5.70
C ARG A 176 -20.63 -11.21 4.34
N PHE A 177 -19.79 -10.90 3.38
CA PHE A 177 -19.81 -11.43 2.02
C PHE A 177 -18.50 -12.13 1.74
N GLU A 178 -18.57 -13.21 1.01
CA GLU A 178 -17.41 -13.92 0.49
C GLU A 178 -17.66 -14.32 -0.95
N SER A 179 -16.64 -14.18 -1.77
CA SER A 179 -16.60 -14.71 -3.13
C SER A 179 -15.28 -15.44 -3.31
N ALA A 180 -15.36 -16.67 -3.79
CA ALA A 180 -14.19 -17.48 -4.10
C ALA A 180 -14.30 -18.00 -5.53
N VAL A 181 -13.21 -17.86 -6.30
CA VAL A 181 -13.08 -18.40 -7.64
C VAL A 181 -12.01 -19.48 -7.61
N PRO A 182 -12.38 -20.77 -7.68
CA PRO A 182 -11.43 -21.88 -7.62
C PRO A 182 -10.75 -22.11 -8.96
N GLY A 183 -9.69 -22.93 -8.96
CA GLY A 183 -8.99 -23.36 -10.18
C GLY A 183 -8.10 -22.29 -10.82
N VAL A 184 -7.82 -21.22 -10.09
CA VAL A 184 -6.90 -20.17 -10.55
C VAL A 184 -5.48 -20.59 -10.20
N ALA A 185 -4.63 -20.80 -11.21
CA ALA A 185 -3.20 -20.98 -10.97
C ALA A 185 -2.56 -19.62 -10.66
N PRO A 186 -1.72 -19.52 -9.62
CA PRO A 186 -0.97 -18.30 -9.36
C PRO A 186 0.07 -18.15 -10.48
N ARG A 187 -0.22 -17.31 -11.46
CA ARG A 187 0.73 -16.90 -12.48
C ARG A 187 1.26 -15.53 -12.11
N ALA A 188 2.57 -15.46 -12.00
CA ALA A 188 3.31 -14.21 -11.95
C ALA A 188 3.58 -13.74 -13.37
#